data_af6e23d67002e1e4d4637ee857477536
#
_entry.id   af6e23d67002e1e4d4637ee857477536
#
_cell.length_a   1.000
_cell.length_b   1.000
_cell.length_c   1.000
_cell.angle_alpha   90.00
_cell.angle_beta   90.00
_cell.angle_gamma   90.00
#
_symmetry.space_group_name_H-M   'P 1'
#
loop_
_entity.id
_entity.type
_entity.pdbx_description
1 polymer ?
#
loop_
_entity_poly.entity_id
_entity_poly.type
_entity_poly.pdbx_seq_one_letter_code
_entity_poly.pdbx_strand_id
1 'polypeptide(L)'
;MDAIYVPTDNAVVSALKSVVQVAESKQIPLIVGEANSVKGGGVATYGIDYEKLGYQTGMMAIEVLEGADPATMPIETLEDIQLVINTKAAERMGVEVPQDLLDKADQVIK
;
A
#
# COMPACT_ATOMS: atom_id res chain seq x y z
N MET A 1 -16.54 -14.47 -7.01
CA MET A 1 -15.59 -13.36 -6.69
C MET A 1 -14.27 -14.00 -6.28
N ASP A 2 -13.19 -13.61 -6.96
CA ASP A 2 -11.90 -14.30 -6.83
C ASP A 2 -10.89 -13.50 -6.03
N ALA A 3 -11.10 -12.19 -5.88
CA ALA A 3 -10.30 -11.29 -5.06
C ALA A 3 -11.09 -10.05 -4.66
N ILE A 4 -10.66 -9.41 -3.58
CA ILE A 4 -11.14 -8.09 -3.16
C ILE A 4 -9.97 -7.11 -3.29
N TYR A 5 -10.21 -5.96 -3.91
CA TYR A 5 -9.27 -4.84 -3.91
C TYR A 5 -9.87 -3.65 -3.16
N VAL A 6 -9.14 -3.14 -2.19
CA VAL A 6 -9.49 -1.93 -1.44
C VAL A 6 -8.50 -0.83 -1.81
N PRO A 7 -8.93 0.20 -2.55
CA PRO A 7 -8.10 1.36 -2.84
C PRO A 7 -7.86 2.19 -1.56
N THR A 8 -7.05 3.22 -1.67
CA THR A 8 -6.81 4.17 -0.59
C THR A 8 -8.05 5.06 -0.41
N ASP A 9 -9.00 4.59 0.38
CA ASP A 9 -10.25 5.25 0.73
C ASP A 9 -10.42 5.28 2.25
N ASN A 10 -10.52 6.47 2.83
CA ASN A 10 -10.56 6.65 4.29
C ASN A 10 -11.77 5.98 4.95
N ALA A 11 -12.92 5.96 4.29
CA ALA A 11 -14.12 5.32 4.85
C ALA A 11 -13.95 3.80 4.92
N VAL A 12 -13.43 3.19 3.87
CA VAL A 12 -13.19 1.74 3.83
C VAL A 12 -12.03 1.35 4.75
N VAL A 13 -10.93 2.10 4.75
CA VAL A 13 -9.75 1.83 5.61
C VAL A 13 -10.13 1.93 7.09
N SER A 14 -10.99 2.86 7.49
CA SER A 14 -11.49 2.94 8.87
C SER A 14 -12.31 1.71 9.31
N ALA A 15 -12.92 1.00 8.37
CA ALA A 15 -13.68 -0.23 8.57
C ALA A 15 -12.94 -1.49 8.10
N LEU A 16 -11.64 -1.42 7.87
CA LEU A 16 -10.83 -2.49 7.28
C LEU A 16 -11.00 -3.85 7.98
N LYS A 17 -11.11 -3.86 9.31
CA LYS A 17 -11.30 -5.10 10.08
C LYS A 17 -12.53 -5.90 9.63
N SER A 18 -13.62 -5.22 9.27
CA SER A 18 -14.83 -5.89 8.75
C SER A 18 -14.59 -6.51 7.39
N VAL A 19 -13.84 -5.84 6.52
CA VAL A 19 -13.46 -6.37 5.21
C VAL A 19 -12.55 -7.59 5.36
N VAL A 20 -11.55 -7.52 6.24
CA VAL A 20 -10.64 -8.63 6.55
C VAL A 20 -11.43 -9.86 7.05
N GLN A 21 -12.38 -9.68 7.98
CA GLN A 21 -13.21 -10.78 8.48
C GLN A 21 -14.00 -11.47 7.37
N VAL A 22 -14.58 -10.71 6.45
CA VAL A 22 -15.29 -11.27 5.29
C VAL A 22 -14.33 -12.02 4.36
N ALA A 23 -13.18 -11.42 4.05
CA ALA A 23 -12.16 -12.03 3.19
C ALA A 23 -11.65 -13.35 3.77
N GLU A 24 -11.32 -13.39 5.06
CA GLU A 24 -10.90 -14.60 5.76
C GLU A 24 -12.01 -15.68 5.80
N SER A 25 -13.25 -15.29 6.14
CA SER A 25 -14.37 -16.22 6.22
C SER A 25 -14.74 -16.85 4.88
N LYS A 26 -14.50 -16.14 3.80
CA LYS A 26 -14.80 -16.58 2.42
C LYS A 26 -13.60 -17.13 1.69
N GLN A 27 -12.41 -17.13 2.32
CA GLN A 27 -11.15 -17.56 1.71
C GLN A 27 -10.90 -16.81 0.39
N ILE A 28 -11.03 -15.48 0.42
CA ILE A 28 -10.83 -14.58 -0.73
C ILE A 28 -9.65 -13.67 -0.44
N PRO A 29 -8.64 -13.57 -1.32
CA PRO A 29 -7.51 -12.68 -1.13
C PRO A 29 -7.94 -11.21 -1.09
N LEU A 30 -7.43 -10.47 -0.11
CA LEU A 30 -7.63 -9.04 0.06
C LEU A 30 -6.36 -8.28 -0.30
N ILE A 31 -6.38 -7.61 -1.45
CA ILE A 31 -5.31 -6.72 -1.89
C ILE A 31 -5.69 -5.30 -1.51
N VAL A 32 -4.75 -4.51 -1.03
CA VAL A 32 -5.01 -3.18 -0.47
C VAL A 32 -4.08 -2.13 -1.07
N GLY A 33 -4.49 -0.86 -1.00
CA GLY A 33 -3.82 0.24 -1.68
C GLY A 33 -2.59 0.82 -0.95
N GLU A 34 -2.33 0.43 0.33
CA GLU A 34 -1.23 1.00 1.10
C GLU A 34 -0.74 0.06 2.23
N ALA A 35 0.51 0.29 2.69
CA ALA A 35 1.22 -0.60 3.61
C ALA A 35 0.56 -0.77 4.99
N ASN A 36 -0.08 0.26 5.54
CA ASN A 36 -0.74 0.15 6.84
C ASN A 36 -1.95 -0.78 6.79
N SER A 37 -2.67 -0.83 5.67
CA SER A 37 -3.75 -1.77 5.44
C SER A 37 -3.25 -3.21 5.29
N VAL A 38 -2.02 -3.43 4.78
CA VAL A 38 -1.37 -4.75 4.81
C VAL A 38 -1.06 -5.16 6.25
N LYS A 39 -0.52 -4.25 7.08
CA LYS A 39 -0.32 -4.48 8.53
C LYS A 39 -1.64 -4.75 9.24
N GLY A 40 -2.73 -4.12 8.78
CA GLY A 40 -4.09 -4.28 9.29
C GLY A 40 -4.78 -5.59 8.89
N GLY A 41 -4.19 -6.39 8.02
CA GLY A 41 -4.72 -7.70 7.62
C GLY A 41 -4.94 -7.91 6.12
N GLY A 42 -4.58 -6.97 5.27
CA GLY A 42 -4.50 -7.20 3.82
C GLY A 42 -3.35 -8.13 3.46
N VAL A 43 -3.45 -8.84 2.33
CA VAL A 43 -2.43 -9.78 1.88
C VAL A 43 -1.22 -9.06 1.31
N ALA A 44 -1.45 -8.09 0.45
CA ALA A 44 -0.36 -7.38 -0.22
C ALA A 44 -0.76 -6.00 -0.71
N THR A 45 0.22 -5.16 -0.90
CA THR A 45 0.13 -3.90 -1.66
C THR A 45 1.37 -3.71 -2.52
N TYR A 46 1.17 -3.04 -3.66
CA TYR A 46 2.24 -2.43 -4.41
C TYR A 46 1.93 -0.92 -4.45
N GLY A 47 2.45 -0.20 -3.48
CA GLY A 47 1.97 1.14 -3.15
C GLY A 47 3.07 2.12 -2.76
N ILE A 48 2.67 3.37 -2.56
CA ILE A 48 3.58 4.46 -2.20
C ILE A 48 4.04 4.36 -0.74
N ASP A 49 5.27 4.80 -0.52
CA ASP A 49 5.82 5.10 0.79
C ASP A 49 5.49 6.56 1.13
N TYR A 50 4.61 6.79 2.10
CA TYR A 50 4.17 8.13 2.49
C TYR A 50 5.29 8.97 3.12
N GLU A 51 6.28 8.35 3.75
CA GLU A 51 7.44 9.06 4.30
C GLU A 51 8.30 9.65 3.18
N LYS A 52 8.60 8.82 2.16
CA LYS A 52 9.33 9.26 0.96
C LYS A 52 8.56 10.33 0.18
N LEU A 53 7.24 10.16 0.03
CA LEU A 53 6.40 11.16 -0.61
C LEU A 53 6.42 12.49 0.14
N GLY A 54 6.34 12.45 1.48
CA GLY A 54 6.44 13.63 2.32
C GLY A 54 7.79 14.33 2.20
N TYR A 55 8.88 13.56 2.14
CA TYR A 55 10.22 14.10 1.93
C TYR A 55 10.36 14.79 0.57
N GLN A 56 9.93 14.14 -0.51
CA GLN A 56 9.94 14.70 -1.86
C GLN A 56 9.12 16.00 -1.94
N THR A 57 7.92 15.99 -1.34
CA THR A 57 7.06 17.18 -1.25
C THR A 57 7.75 18.32 -0.48
N GLY A 58 8.46 18.00 0.59
CA GLY A 58 9.25 18.95 1.36
C GLY A 58 10.37 19.59 0.55
N MET A 59 11.04 18.82 -0.29
CA MET A 59 12.08 19.33 -1.19
C MET A 59 11.51 20.30 -2.22
N MET A 60 10.36 19.98 -2.83
CA MET A 60 9.65 20.90 -3.73
C MET A 60 9.23 22.20 -3.02
N ALA A 61 8.79 22.09 -1.76
CA ALA A 61 8.45 23.29 -0.96
C ALA A 61 9.66 24.19 -0.72
N ILE A 62 10.85 23.62 -0.50
CA ILE A 62 12.10 24.38 -0.35
C ILE A 62 12.41 25.16 -1.65
N GLU A 63 12.27 24.53 -2.81
CA GLU A 63 12.49 25.20 -4.10
C GLU A 63 11.57 26.43 -4.27
N VAL A 64 10.29 26.31 -3.87
CA VAL A 64 9.34 27.44 -3.89
C VAL A 64 9.78 28.54 -2.93
N LEU A 65 10.23 28.19 -1.73
CA LEU A 65 10.72 29.17 -0.74
C LEU A 65 12.00 29.88 -1.21
N GLU A 66 12.80 29.21 -2.03
CA GLU A 66 14.02 29.78 -2.65
C GLU A 66 13.73 30.62 -3.91
N GLY A 67 12.47 30.69 -4.34
CA GLY A 67 12.02 31.58 -5.42
C GLY A 67 11.59 30.88 -6.70
N ALA A 68 11.47 29.55 -6.73
CA ALA A 68 10.89 28.86 -7.87
C ALA A 68 9.41 29.21 -8.01
N ASP A 69 8.97 29.42 -9.25
CA ASP A 69 7.57 29.71 -9.57
C ASP A 69 6.76 28.41 -9.64
N PRO A 70 5.81 28.16 -8.71
CA PRO A 70 4.98 26.95 -8.74
C PRO A 70 4.21 26.74 -10.04
N ALA A 71 3.90 27.81 -10.79
CA ALA A 71 3.20 27.71 -12.07
C ALA A 71 4.04 27.07 -13.17
N THR A 72 5.36 27.07 -13.04
CA THR A 72 6.30 26.48 -14.00
C THR A 72 6.96 25.20 -13.52
N MET A 73 6.78 24.83 -12.24
CA MET A 73 7.29 23.58 -11.70
C MET A 73 6.54 22.38 -12.28
N PRO A 74 7.24 21.28 -12.63
CA PRO A 74 6.58 20.08 -13.11
C PRO A 74 5.78 19.43 -11.98
N ILE A 75 4.69 18.75 -12.35
CA ILE A 75 4.01 17.83 -11.44
C ILE A 75 4.89 16.60 -11.29
N GLU A 76 5.23 16.25 -10.05
CA GLU A 76 6.03 15.07 -9.74
C GLU A 76 5.17 13.95 -9.16
N THR A 77 5.57 12.72 -9.44
CA THR A 77 5.01 11.51 -8.85
C THR A 77 6.12 10.75 -8.13
N LEU A 78 5.76 10.02 -7.07
CA LEU A 78 6.72 9.12 -6.42
C LEU A 78 6.93 7.89 -7.31
N GLU A 79 8.17 7.69 -7.78
CA GLU A 79 8.53 6.54 -8.62
C GLU A 79 8.88 5.30 -7.79
N ASP A 80 9.33 5.50 -6.55
CA ASP A 80 9.73 4.43 -5.64
C ASP A 80 8.53 3.89 -4.88
N ILE A 81 7.88 2.88 -5.46
CA ILE A 81 6.76 2.14 -4.85
C ILE A 81 7.26 0.87 -4.19
N GLN A 82 6.61 0.47 -3.09
CA GLN A 82 7.01 -0.67 -2.29
C GLN A 82 6.06 -1.85 -2.45
N LEU A 83 6.62 -3.05 -2.56
CA LEU A 83 5.88 -4.30 -2.43
C LEU A 83 5.92 -4.76 -0.98
N VAL A 84 4.76 -4.73 -0.31
CA VAL A 84 4.60 -5.20 1.07
C VAL A 84 3.67 -6.40 1.07
N ILE A 85 4.08 -7.49 1.70
CA ILE A 85 3.33 -8.76 1.75
C ILE A 85 3.14 -9.20 3.20
N ASN A 86 1.93 -9.65 3.55
CA ASN A 86 1.59 -10.23 4.84
C ASN A 86 1.28 -11.73 4.65
N THR A 87 2.24 -12.58 4.98
CA THR A 87 2.13 -14.03 4.81
C THR A 87 1.10 -14.66 5.74
N LYS A 88 0.93 -14.13 6.95
CA LYS A 88 -0.12 -14.59 7.88
C LYS A 88 -1.53 -14.26 7.37
N ALA A 89 -1.72 -13.09 6.78
CA ALA A 89 -3.00 -12.73 6.17
C ALA A 89 -3.29 -13.63 4.96
N ALA A 90 -2.29 -13.90 4.12
CA ALA A 90 -2.41 -14.81 2.99
C ALA A 90 -2.82 -16.22 3.46
N GLU A 91 -2.15 -16.76 4.48
CA GLU A 91 -2.49 -18.07 5.07
C GLU A 91 -3.94 -18.12 5.58
N ARG A 92 -4.39 -17.09 6.32
CA ARG A 92 -5.77 -17.01 6.83
C ARG A 92 -6.82 -16.93 5.72
N MET A 93 -6.47 -16.36 4.57
CA MET A 93 -7.33 -16.26 3.40
C MET A 93 -7.16 -17.44 2.41
N GLY A 94 -6.35 -18.47 2.77
CA GLY A 94 -6.13 -19.62 1.92
C GLY A 94 -5.31 -19.33 0.66
N VAL A 95 -4.47 -18.30 0.69
CA VAL A 95 -3.64 -17.86 -0.43
C VAL A 95 -2.20 -18.31 -0.23
N GLU A 96 -1.66 -19.01 -1.21
CA GLU A 96 -0.23 -19.30 -1.28
C GLU A 96 0.48 -18.16 -2.02
N VAL A 97 1.45 -17.51 -1.36
CA VAL A 97 2.25 -16.45 -1.96
C VAL A 97 3.45 -17.08 -2.66
N PRO A 98 3.59 -16.89 -3.99
CA PRO A 98 4.73 -17.43 -4.73
C PRO A 98 6.07 -16.92 -4.19
N GLN A 99 7.09 -17.79 -4.19
CA GLN A 99 8.41 -17.46 -3.65
C GLN A 99 9.07 -16.28 -4.39
N ASP A 100 8.86 -16.18 -5.70
CA ASP A 100 9.38 -15.07 -6.52
C ASP A 100 8.80 -13.71 -6.15
N LEU A 101 7.57 -13.66 -5.63
CA LEU A 101 6.99 -12.44 -5.05
C LEU A 101 7.58 -12.11 -3.68
N LEU A 102 7.81 -13.13 -2.85
CA LEU A 102 8.45 -12.93 -1.54
C LEU A 102 9.89 -12.41 -1.70
N ASP A 103 10.61 -12.91 -2.70
CA ASP A 103 12.00 -12.50 -2.99
C ASP A 103 12.08 -11.06 -3.51
N LYS A 104 11.01 -10.56 -4.11
CA LYS A 104 10.90 -9.18 -4.61
C LYS A 104 10.30 -8.20 -3.60
N ALA A 105 9.75 -8.70 -2.50
CA ALA A 105 9.08 -7.87 -1.51
C ALA A 105 10.08 -6.98 -0.76
N ASP A 106 9.78 -5.69 -0.67
CA ASP A 106 10.53 -4.74 0.15
C ASP A 106 10.29 -5.00 1.63
N GLN A 107 9.10 -5.47 1.98
CA GLN A 107 8.73 -5.84 3.34
C GLN A 107 7.85 -7.08 3.37
N VAL A 108 8.21 -8.05 4.21
CA VAL A 108 7.38 -9.24 4.50
C VAL A 108 6.97 -9.22 5.97
N ILE A 109 5.66 -9.22 6.22
CA ILE A 109 5.05 -9.32 7.55
C ILE A 109 4.74 -10.80 7.80
N LYS A 110 5.30 -11.30 8.90
CA LYS A 110 5.18 -12.71 9.31
C LYS A 110 4.39 -12.84 10.60
#